data_211f0c02c52ab4173c02c7f0bfb311dd
#
_entry.id   211f0c02c52ab4173c02c7f0bfb311dd
#
_cell.length_a   1.000
_cell.length_b   1.000
_cell.length_c   1.000
_cell.angle_alpha   90.00
_cell.angle_beta   90.00
_cell.angle_gamma   90.00
#
_symmetry.space_group_name_H-M   'P 1'
#
loop_
_entity.id
_entity.type
_entity.pdbx_description
1 polymer ?
#
loop_
_entity_poly.entity_id
_entity_poly.type
_entity_poly.pdbx_seq_one_letter_code
_entity_poly.pdbx_strand_id
1 'polypeptide(L)'
;MSHYFTDHSEISKNRREIPFRFLDFDYKVLSDDGVFSKDGLDIGTESLLKVVVKEDLKGKVADLGCGIGVIGVILSRYFDIEITGFDINSRSVDLANINFERYDVKGKNNRADGLVGAFDAVISNPPIRVGKEKLYELFDNVYDHLNTNGTFVFVIRKSHGAASAQKKITSLFGNCTLLKKDKGFYIYKAVRLD
;
A
#
# COMPACT_ATOMS: atom_id res chain seq x y z
N MET A 1 12.87 -17.89 7.44
CA MET A 1 12.45 -16.91 8.47
C MET A 1 12.09 -15.62 7.75
N SER A 2 10.87 -15.17 7.92
CA SER A 2 10.31 -14.04 7.18
C SER A 2 10.79 -12.72 7.78
N HIS A 3 11.75 -12.06 7.16
CA HIS A 3 12.26 -10.74 7.57
C HIS A 3 11.26 -9.58 7.37
N TYR A 4 10.03 -9.85 6.96
CA TYR A 4 9.04 -8.82 6.66
C TYR A 4 8.23 -8.37 7.89
N PHE A 5 8.19 -9.17 8.96
CA PHE A 5 7.42 -8.89 10.18
C PHE A 5 8.30 -8.77 11.44
N THR A 6 9.62 -8.67 11.28
CA THR A 6 10.49 -8.38 12.42
C THR A 6 10.60 -6.88 12.62
N ASP A 7 10.36 -6.44 13.84
CA ASP A 7 10.69 -5.09 14.29
C ASP A 7 12.22 -4.96 14.26
N HIS A 8 12.74 -4.27 13.25
CA HIS A 8 14.17 -4.06 13.06
C HIS A 8 14.72 -2.90 13.89
N SER A 9 14.20 -2.69 15.10
CA SER A 9 14.65 -1.66 16.04
C SER A 9 16.17 -1.74 16.37
N GLU A 10 16.75 -2.93 16.24
CA GLU A 10 18.16 -3.22 16.52
C GLU A 10 19.14 -2.82 15.39
N ILE A 11 18.65 -2.58 14.15
CA ILE A 11 19.51 -2.18 13.03
C ILE A 11 19.91 -0.70 13.20
N SER A 12 21.19 -0.40 13.04
CA SER A 12 21.70 0.98 13.10
C SER A 12 20.91 1.90 12.16
N LYS A 13 20.52 3.07 12.64
CA LYS A 13 19.78 4.07 11.85
C LYS A 13 20.72 4.69 10.82
N ASN A 14 20.60 4.26 9.58
CA ASN A 14 21.30 4.82 8.43
C ASN A 14 20.32 5.55 7.50
N ARG A 15 19.77 6.66 8.02
CA ARG A 15 18.79 7.46 7.30
C ARG A 15 19.43 8.11 6.08
N ARG A 16 18.76 7.97 4.93
CA ARG A 16 19.17 8.62 3.69
C ARG A 16 17.95 9.09 2.90
N GLU A 17 18.17 10.10 2.09
CA GLU A 17 17.15 10.55 1.15
C GLU A 17 17.23 9.75 -0.15
N ILE A 18 16.08 9.27 -0.61
CA ILE A 18 15.94 8.52 -1.84
C ILE A 18 15.22 9.41 -2.86
N PRO A 19 15.92 9.89 -3.90
CA PRO A 19 15.29 10.57 -5.01
C PRO A 19 14.67 9.55 -5.96
N PHE A 20 13.47 9.84 -6.45
CA PHE A 20 12.85 9.10 -7.55
C PHE A 20 11.90 10.00 -8.33
N ARG A 21 11.58 9.59 -9.55
CA ARG A 21 10.60 10.27 -10.40
C ARG A 21 9.37 9.40 -10.57
N PHE A 22 8.19 10.00 -10.45
CA PHE A 22 6.94 9.35 -10.80
C PHE A 22 6.14 10.29 -11.73
N LEU A 23 5.86 9.82 -12.95
CA LEU A 23 5.29 10.62 -14.04
C LEU A 23 6.07 11.93 -14.22
N ASP A 24 5.40 13.07 -14.08
CA ASP A 24 5.99 14.41 -14.32
C ASP A 24 6.64 15.05 -13.09
N PHE A 25 6.68 14.34 -11.95
CA PHE A 25 7.13 14.88 -10.68
C PHE A 25 8.33 14.15 -10.11
N ASP A 26 9.27 14.92 -9.59
CA ASP A 26 10.41 14.42 -8.81
C ASP A 26 10.06 14.42 -7.32
N TYR A 27 10.43 13.35 -6.64
CA TYR A 27 10.20 13.13 -5.22
C TYR A 27 11.52 12.80 -4.51
N LYS A 28 11.57 13.11 -3.23
CA LYS A 28 12.68 12.78 -2.36
C LYS A 28 12.15 12.39 -0.99
N VAL A 29 12.19 11.10 -0.69
CA VAL A 29 11.67 10.55 0.57
C VAL A 29 12.81 10.10 1.48
N LEU A 30 12.58 10.19 2.78
CA LEU A 30 13.47 9.66 3.78
C LEU A 30 13.28 8.16 3.88
N SER A 31 14.39 7.42 3.86
CA SER A 31 14.43 5.96 3.98
C SER A 31 15.53 5.52 4.94
N ASP A 32 15.63 4.21 5.20
CA ASP A 32 16.59 3.59 6.09
C ASP A 32 16.87 2.14 5.66
N ASP A 33 17.97 1.55 6.14
CA ASP A 33 18.37 0.16 5.82
C ASP A 33 17.41 -0.91 6.37
N GLY A 34 16.64 -0.59 7.40
CA GLY A 34 15.67 -1.50 8.03
C GLY A 34 14.28 -1.52 7.42
N VAL A 35 14.06 -0.90 6.24
CA VAL A 35 12.74 -0.76 5.63
C VAL A 35 12.70 -1.27 4.20
N PHE A 36 11.48 -1.58 3.72
CA PHE A 36 11.25 -1.94 2.33
C PHE A 36 11.37 -0.72 1.41
N SER A 37 11.70 -0.93 0.12
CA SER A 37 11.94 0.12 -0.88
C SER A 37 13.10 1.06 -0.54
N LYS A 38 14.12 0.53 0.09
CA LYS A 38 15.28 1.30 0.52
C LYS A 38 16.06 1.99 -0.62
N ASP A 39 15.86 1.56 -1.85
CA ASP A 39 16.63 2.04 -3.03
C ASP A 39 15.75 2.83 -4.04
N GLY A 40 14.51 3.19 -3.68
CA GLY A 40 13.60 3.97 -4.54
C GLY A 40 12.19 3.42 -4.63
N LEU A 41 11.45 3.88 -5.64
CA LEU A 41 10.10 3.40 -5.92
C LEU A 41 10.17 1.99 -6.51
N ASP A 42 9.63 0.99 -5.79
CA ASP A 42 9.61 -0.37 -6.29
C ASP A 42 8.66 -0.53 -7.49
N ILE A 43 8.98 -1.50 -8.37
CA ILE A 43 8.26 -1.71 -9.63
C ILE A 43 6.79 -2.03 -9.42
N GLY A 44 6.44 -2.79 -8.37
CA GLY A 44 5.05 -3.14 -8.06
C GLY A 44 4.25 -1.91 -7.65
N THR A 45 4.81 -1.10 -6.76
CA THR A 45 4.20 0.18 -6.32
C THR A 45 4.11 1.17 -7.48
N GLU A 46 5.12 1.28 -8.32
CA GLU A 46 5.08 2.13 -9.53
C GLU A 46 3.95 1.70 -10.48
N SER A 47 3.83 0.40 -10.74
CA SER A 47 2.79 -0.15 -11.61
C SER A 47 1.38 0.06 -11.04
N LEU A 48 1.22 -0.11 -9.72
CA LEU A 48 -0.03 0.18 -9.00
C LEU A 48 -0.42 1.65 -9.13
N LEU A 49 0.49 2.55 -8.78
CA LEU A 49 0.22 3.99 -8.79
C LEU A 49 -0.11 4.54 -10.17
N LYS A 50 0.51 4.03 -11.24
CA LYS A 50 0.17 4.39 -12.64
C LYS A 50 -1.28 4.06 -13.03
N VAL A 51 -1.91 3.15 -12.31
CA VAL A 51 -3.33 2.82 -12.46
C VAL A 51 -4.16 3.68 -11.52
N VAL A 52 -3.79 3.72 -10.25
CA VAL A 52 -4.57 4.40 -9.20
C VAL A 52 -4.74 5.90 -9.46
N VAL A 53 -3.73 6.59 -10.00
CA VAL A 53 -3.84 8.04 -10.34
C VAL A 53 -4.85 8.35 -11.45
N LYS A 54 -5.40 7.33 -12.10
CA LYS A 54 -6.47 7.44 -13.11
C LYS A 54 -7.85 7.07 -12.57
N GLU A 55 -7.92 6.57 -11.35
CA GLU A 55 -9.16 6.27 -10.65
C GLU A 55 -9.75 7.54 -10.03
N ASP A 56 -10.99 7.47 -9.58
CA ASP A 56 -11.66 8.55 -8.85
C ASP A 56 -11.58 8.24 -7.34
N LEU A 57 -10.50 8.64 -6.70
CA LEU A 57 -10.33 8.47 -5.26
C LEU A 57 -10.89 9.68 -4.50
N LYS A 58 -11.69 9.41 -3.47
CA LYS A 58 -12.32 10.42 -2.59
C LYS A 58 -12.34 9.95 -1.15
N GLY A 59 -12.50 10.91 -0.24
CA GLY A 59 -12.75 10.64 1.17
C GLY A 59 -11.53 10.07 1.91
N LYS A 60 -11.78 9.03 2.70
CA LYS A 60 -10.77 8.39 3.54
C LYS A 60 -10.14 7.20 2.80
N VAL A 61 -8.84 7.27 2.60
CA VAL A 61 -8.07 6.24 1.88
C VAL A 61 -7.09 5.58 2.85
N ALA A 62 -7.07 4.25 2.87
CA ALA A 62 -6.05 3.51 3.60
C ALA A 62 -4.93 3.03 2.66
N ASP A 63 -3.69 3.10 3.14
CA ASP A 63 -2.52 2.44 2.55
C ASP A 63 -2.11 1.28 3.46
N LEU A 64 -2.47 0.05 3.06
CA LEU A 64 -2.17 -1.16 3.83
C LEU A 64 -0.80 -1.73 3.44
N GLY A 65 0.12 -1.75 4.40
CA GLY A 65 1.52 -2.03 4.19
C GLY A 65 2.25 -0.77 3.67
N CYS A 66 2.04 0.37 4.33
CA CYS A 66 2.46 1.67 3.82
C CYS A 66 3.98 1.85 3.69
N GLY A 67 4.79 1.00 4.36
CA GLY A 67 6.22 1.16 4.35
C GLY A 67 6.63 2.57 4.80
N ILE A 68 7.41 3.25 3.99
CA ILE A 68 7.84 4.64 4.26
C ILE A 68 6.87 5.71 3.73
N GLY A 69 5.64 5.34 3.37
CA GLY A 69 4.57 6.25 3.00
C GLY A 69 4.58 6.75 1.54
N VAL A 70 5.27 6.07 0.64
CA VAL A 70 5.42 6.51 -0.77
C VAL A 70 4.08 6.62 -1.49
N ILE A 71 3.17 5.66 -1.29
CA ILE A 71 1.83 5.68 -1.92
C ILE A 71 1.08 6.93 -1.46
N GLY A 72 1.05 7.19 -0.16
CA GLY A 72 0.37 8.37 0.39
C GLY A 72 0.96 9.70 -0.12
N VAL A 73 2.29 9.82 -0.13
CA VAL A 73 2.99 11.01 -0.66
C VAL A 73 2.65 11.27 -2.13
N ILE A 74 2.59 10.22 -2.96
CA ILE A 74 2.24 10.39 -4.37
C ILE A 74 0.77 10.74 -4.53
N LEU A 75 -0.15 9.98 -3.91
CA LEU A 75 -1.59 10.16 -4.09
C LEU A 75 -2.09 11.51 -3.60
N SER A 76 -1.51 12.07 -2.53
CA SER A 76 -1.87 13.41 -2.02
C SER A 76 -1.68 14.54 -3.04
N ARG A 77 -0.83 14.33 -4.05
CA ARG A 77 -0.61 15.30 -5.13
C ARG A 77 -1.69 15.24 -6.21
N TYR A 78 -2.35 14.10 -6.36
CA TYR A 78 -3.35 13.89 -7.41
C TYR A 78 -4.79 14.03 -6.90
N PHE A 79 -5.00 13.88 -5.58
CA PHE A 79 -6.33 13.83 -4.98
C PHE A 79 -6.39 14.63 -3.68
N ASP A 80 -7.51 15.30 -3.44
CA ASP A 80 -7.83 15.86 -2.10
C ASP A 80 -8.50 14.78 -1.26
N ILE A 81 -7.68 13.98 -0.58
CA ILE A 81 -8.08 12.82 0.23
C ILE A 81 -7.39 12.84 1.58
N GLU A 82 -7.99 12.16 2.56
CA GLU A 82 -7.36 11.89 3.85
C GLU A 82 -6.74 10.48 3.81
N ILE A 83 -5.42 10.38 4.01
CA ILE A 83 -4.69 9.11 3.89
C ILE A 83 -4.27 8.61 5.26
N THR A 84 -4.62 7.35 5.57
CA THR A 84 -4.11 6.64 6.75
C THR A 84 -3.29 5.44 6.32
N GLY A 85 -2.00 5.46 6.63
CA GLY A 85 -1.11 4.32 6.40
C GLY A 85 -1.07 3.37 7.60
N PHE A 86 -0.91 2.08 7.31
CA PHE A 86 -0.74 1.02 8.31
C PHE A 86 0.43 0.14 7.95
N ASP A 87 1.33 -0.08 8.89
CA ASP A 87 2.44 -1.02 8.76
C ASP A 87 2.77 -1.62 10.13
N ILE A 88 3.23 -2.87 10.15
CA ILE A 88 3.65 -3.54 11.38
C ILE A 88 5.02 -3.05 11.86
N ASN A 89 5.85 -2.56 10.96
CA ASN A 89 7.20 -2.08 11.25
C ASN A 89 7.16 -0.64 11.78
N SER A 90 7.43 -0.45 13.07
CA SER A 90 7.45 0.86 13.72
C SER A 90 8.38 1.85 13.03
N ARG A 91 9.54 1.38 12.57
CA ARG A 91 10.55 2.21 11.88
C ARG A 91 10.04 2.72 10.52
N SER A 92 9.31 1.88 9.79
CA SER A 92 8.62 2.29 8.55
C SER A 92 7.59 3.38 8.83
N VAL A 93 6.77 3.20 9.87
CA VAL A 93 5.74 4.17 10.28
C VAL A 93 6.34 5.51 10.67
N ASP A 94 7.44 5.52 11.44
CA ASP A 94 8.14 6.77 11.80
C ASP A 94 8.62 7.53 10.56
N LEU A 95 9.24 6.80 9.62
CA LEU A 95 9.71 7.39 8.36
C LEU A 95 8.55 7.87 7.48
N ALA A 96 7.44 7.10 7.42
CA ALA A 96 6.24 7.48 6.69
C ALA A 96 5.64 8.78 7.22
N ASN A 97 5.58 8.96 8.54
CA ASN A 97 5.08 10.20 9.14
C ASN A 97 5.99 11.39 8.85
N ILE A 98 7.31 11.22 8.89
CA ILE A 98 8.26 12.27 8.48
C ILE A 98 8.07 12.64 7.00
N ASN A 99 7.86 11.65 6.13
CA ASN A 99 7.61 11.89 4.71
C ASN A 99 6.26 12.57 4.49
N PHE A 100 5.22 12.21 5.23
CA PHE A 100 3.91 12.87 5.17
C PHE A 100 4.02 14.35 5.59
N GLU A 101 4.71 14.65 6.68
CA GLU A 101 4.98 16.01 7.14
C GLU A 101 5.74 16.82 6.09
N ARG A 102 6.77 16.23 5.45
CA ARG A 102 7.57 16.87 4.40
C ARG A 102 6.77 17.25 3.16
N TYR A 103 5.72 16.51 2.84
CA TYR A 103 4.89 16.71 1.66
C TYR A 103 3.49 17.26 1.97
N ASP A 104 3.25 17.73 3.20
CA ASP A 104 1.97 18.25 3.67
C ASP A 104 0.80 17.29 3.38
N VAL A 105 1.04 15.98 3.53
CA VAL A 105 0.01 14.96 3.31
C VAL A 105 -1.03 15.03 4.42
N LYS A 106 -2.29 15.20 4.04
CA LYS A 106 -3.42 15.17 4.96
C LYS A 106 -3.66 13.73 5.44
N GLY A 107 -3.15 13.40 6.61
CA GLY A 107 -3.28 12.06 7.18
C GLY A 107 -2.15 11.69 8.12
N LYS A 108 -2.07 10.41 8.43
CA LYS A 108 -1.07 9.84 9.33
C LYS A 108 -0.80 8.38 9.06
N ASN A 109 0.30 7.86 9.60
CA ASN A 109 0.64 6.46 9.53
C ASN A 109 0.66 5.86 10.93
N ASN A 110 0.15 4.64 11.09
CA ASN A 110 0.00 3.96 12.37
C ASN A 110 0.65 2.58 12.32
N ARG A 111 1.25 2.18 13.44
CA ARG A 111 1.70 0.81 13.62
C ARG A 111 0.49 -0.09 13.89
N ALA A 112 0.20 -1.02 12.99
CA ALA A 112 -0.86 -2.02 13.15
C ALA A 112 -0.64 -3.22 12.23
N ASP A 113 -1.15 -4.38 12.63
CA ASP A 113 -1.19 -5.60 11.81
C ASP A 113 -2.55 -5.70 11.11
N GLY A 114 -2.89 -4.70 10.30
CA GLY A 114 -4.15 -4.57 9.59
C GLY A 114 -4.74 -3.17 9.70
N LEU A 115 -5.92 -2.98 9.10
CA LEU A 115 -6.65 -1.72 9.12
C LEU A 115 -7.39 -1.50 10.45
N VAL A 116 -7.54 -0.25 10.83
CA VAL A 116 -8.37 0.20 11.95
C VAL A 116 -9.17 1.41 11.50
N GLY A 117 -10.49 1.34 11.59
CA GLY A 117 -11.41 2.38 11.11
C GLY A 117 -12.21 1.94 9.90
N ALA A 118 -12.80 2.88 9.18
CA ALA A 118 -13.57 2.63 7.96
C ALA A 118 -13.10 3.56 6.85
N PHE A 119 -13.02 3.03 5.62
CA PHE A 119 -12.37 3.69 4.49
C PHE A 119 -13.24 3.63 3.23
N ASP A 120 -13.13 4.66 2.40
CA ASP A 120 -13.78 4.71 1.08
C ASP A 120 -12.93 4.03 0.01
N ALA A 121 -11.63 3.95 0.23
CA ALA A 121 -10.73 3.15 -0.59
C ALA A 121 -9.58 2.57 0.22
N VAL A 122 -9.11 1.40 -0.19
CA VAL A 122 -7.88 0.77 0.31
C VAL A 122 -6.96 0.53 -0.87
N ILE A 123 -5.72 1.01 -0.75
CA ILE A 123 -4.66 0.78 -1.73
C ILE A 123 -3.59 -0.08 -1.05
N SER A 124 -3.07 -1.09 -1.74
CA SER A 124 -2.05 -1.95 -1.15
C SER A 124 -1.08 -2.54 -2.17
N ASN A 125 0.18 -2.52 -1.82
CA ASN A 125 1.18 -3.44 -2.33
C ASN A 125 1.49 -4.45 -1.22
N PRO A 126 0.67 -5.51 -1.07
CA PRO A 126 0.70 -6.36 0.12
C PRO A 126 2.00 -7.15 0.24
N PRO A 127 2.44 -7.47 1.46
CA PRO A 127 3.64 -8.27 1.71
C PRO A 127 3.42 -9.74 1.30
N ILE A 128 3.80 -10.11 0.09
CA ILE A 128 3.60 -11.46 -0.47
C ILE A 128 4.45 -12.55 0.19
N ARG A 129 5.50 -12.19 0.92
CA ARG A 129 6.39 -13.17 1.59
C ARG A 129 5.85 -13.71 2.91
N VAL A 130 4.71 -13.22 3.37
CA VAL A 130 4.06 -13.65 4.62
C VAL A 130 3.35 -15.00 4.51
N GLY A 131 3.22 -15.53 3.31
CA GLY A 131 2.48 -16.74 3.02
C GLY A 131 1.02 -16.46 2.65
N LYS A 132 0.39 -17.49 2.08
CA LYS A 132 -0.95 -17.38 1.50
C LYS A 132 -2.03 -17.12 2.56
N GLU A 133 -1.93 -17.77 3.71
CA GLU A 133 -2.92 -17.65 4.80
C GLU A 133 -2.96 -16.22 5.32
N LYS A 134 -1.81 -15.65 5.67
CA LYS A 134 -1.72 -14.27 6.16
C LYS A 134 -2.17 -13.25 5.12
N LEU A 135 -1.85 -13.48 3.84
CA LEU A 135 -2.36 -12.63 2.77
C LEU A 135 -3.89 -12.65 2.69
N TYR A 136 -4.51 -13.80 2.91
CA TYR A 136 -5.95 -13.95 2.90
C TYR A 136 -6.62 -13.28 4.12
N GLU A 137 -6.01 -13.38 5.31
CA GLU A 137 -6.44 -12.63 6.49
C GLU A 137 -6.41 -11.11 6.24
N LEU A 138 -5.37 -10.60 5.55
CA LEU A 138 -5.32 -9.19 5.17
C LEU A 138 -6.46 -8.81 4.21
N PHE A 139 -6.85 -9.69 3.28
CA PHE A 139 -7.97 -9.44 2.38
C PHE A 139 -9.31 -9.43 3.12
N ASP A 140 -9.52 -10.35 4.08
CA ASP A 140 -10.70 -10.36 4.93
C ASP A 140 -10.76 -9.07 5.77
N ASN A 141 -9.64 -8.64 6.36
CA ASN A 141 -9.53 -7.37 7.10
C ASN A 141 -9.84 -6.16 6.21
N VAL A 142 -9.40 -6.13 4.96
CA VAL A 142 -9.75 -5.05 4.01
C VAL A 142 -11.26 -4.99 3.77
N TYR A 143 -11.90 -6.13 3.55
CA TYR A 143 -13.35 -6.19 3.35
C TYR A 143 -14.12 -5.62 4.54
N ASP A 144 -13.74 -6.00 5.75
CA ASP A 144 -14.39 -5.56 6.99
C ASP A 144 -14.28 -4.05 7.25
N HIS A 145 -13.23 -3.41 6.72
CA HIS A 145 -12.93 -1.99 6.95
C HIS A 145 -13.26 -1.07 5.77
N LEU A 146 -13.76 -1.58 4.66
CA LEU A 146 -14.27 -0.77 3.56
C LEU A 146 -15.72 -0.34 3.82
N ASN A 147 -16.05 0.90 3.51
CA ASN A 147 -17.43 1.38 3.42
C ASN A 147 -18.17 0.71 2.26
N THR A 148 -19.50 0.67 2.30
CA THR A 148 -20.32 0.28 1.15
C THR A 148 -19.96 1.15 -0.06
N ASN A 149 -19.80 0.54 -1.22
CA ASN A 149 -19.24 1.10 -2.45
C ASN A 149 -17.75 1.51 -2.36
N GLY A 150 -17.09 1.21 -1.25
CA GLY A 150 -15.66 1.40 -1.12
C GLY A 150 -14.86 0.48 -2.04
N THR A 151 -13.68 0.92 -2.44
CA THR A 151 -12.85 0.22 -3.42
C THR A 151 -11.57 -0.32 -2.83
N PHE A 152 -11.19 -1.53 -3.22
CA PHE A 152 -9.88 -2.12 -2.93
C PHE A 152 -9.07 -2.24 -4.21
N VAL A 153 -7.93 -1.55 -4.29
CA VAL A 153 -6.99 -1.67 -5.42
C VAL A 153 -5.65 -2.19 -4.90
N PHE A 154 -5.19 -3.30 -5.46
CA PHE A 154 -3.94 -3.91 -5.02
C PHE A 154 -3.12 -4.44 -6.18
N VAL A 155 -1.82 -4.54 -5.96
CA VAL A 155 -0.88 -5.15 -6.88
C VAL A 155 -0.35 -6.46 -6.34
N ILE A 156 -0.19 -7.45 -7.22
CA ILE A 156 0.44 -8.71 -6.86
C ILE A 156 1.26 -9.24 -8.05
N ARG A 157 2.43 -9.81 -7.77
CA ARG A 157 3.25 -10.42 -8.82
C ARG A 157 2.60 -11.72 -9.32
N LYS A 158 2.58 -11.93 -10.64
CA LYS A 158 1.98 -13.12 -11.26
C LYS A 158 2.48 -14.42 -10.61
N SER A 159 3.80 -14.54 -10.43
CA SER A 159 4.45 -15.72 -9.83
C SER A 159 4.17 -15.91 -8.33
N HIS A 160 3.59 -14.93 -7.66
CA HIS A 160 3.30 -14.97 -6.22
C HIS A 160 1.80 -15.17 -5.93
N GLY A 161 1.10 -15.88 -6.81
CA GLY A 161 -0.26 -16.30 -6.57
C GLY A 161 -1.35 -15.33 -7.03
N ALA A 162 -1.10 -14.52 -8.06
CA ALA A 162 -2.09 -13.56 -8.57
C ALA A 162 -3.46 -14.21 -8.88
N ALA A 163 -3.46 -15.40 -9.50
CA ALA A 163 -4.71 -16.10 -9.81
C ALA A 163 -5.47 -16.57 -8.55
N SER A 164 -4.77 -17.03 -7.52
CA SER A 164 -5.39 -17.44 -6.27
C SER A 164 -5.87 -16.24 -5.45
N ALA A 165 -5.14 -15.13 -5.48
CA ALA A 165 -5.57 -13.86 -4.90
C ALA A 165 -6.86 -13.36 -5.56
N GLN A 166 -6.92 -13.34 -6.89
CA GLN A 166 -8.14 -12.97 -7.63
C GLN A 166 -9.34 -13.83 -7.22
N LYS A 167 -9.16 -15.15 -7.13
CA LYS A 167 -10.23 -16.07 -6.70
C LYS A 167 -10.71 -15.77 -5.27
N LYS A 168 -9.79 -15.54 -4.33
CA LYS A 168 -10.14 -15.20 -2.94
C LYS A 168 -10.91 -13.88 -2.89
N ILE A 169 -10.45 -12.84 -3.58
CA ILE A 169 -11.11 -11.54 -3.62
C ILE A 169 -12.49 -11.66 -4.29
N THR A 170 -12.60 -12.38 -5.41
CA THR A 170 -13.90 -12.60 -6.05
C THR A 170 -14.88 -13.33 -5.12
N SER A 171 -14.41 -14.33 -4.37
CA SER A 171 -15.25 -15.03 -3.39
C SER A 171 -15.70 -14.14 -2.24
N LEU A 172 -14.87 -13.18 -1.83
CA LEU A 172 -15.13 -12.30 -0.70
C LEU A 172 -16.01 -11.09 -1.08
N PHE A 173 -15.69 -10.43 -2.20
CA PHE A 173 -16.35 -9.20 -2.67
C PHE A 173 -17.48 -9.44 -3.68
N GLY A 174 -17.64 -10.65 -4.21
CA GLY A 174 -18.52 -10.92 -5.34
C GLY A 174 -17.96 -10.41 -6.69
N ASN A 175 -16.88 -9.67 -6.68
CA ASN A 175 -16.23 -9.11 -7.87
C ASN A 175 -14.72 -8.97 -7.69
N CYS A 176 -13.97 -8.99 -8.81
CA CYS A 176 -12.55 -8.67 -8.84
C CYS A 176 -12.11 -8.45 -10.29
N THR A 177 -11.90 -7.21 -10.67
CA THR A 177 -11.52 -6.80 -12.03
C THR A 177 -10.01 -6.68 -12.15
N LEU A 178 -9.43 -7.28 -13.17
CA LEU A 178 -8.04 -7.06 -13.55
C LEU A 178 -7.94 -5.73 -14.32
N LEU A 179 -7.35 -4.71 -13.72
CA LEU A 179 -7.20 -3.39 -14.35
C LEU A 179 -6.02 -3.34 -15.30
N LYS A 180 -4.88 -3.96 -14.92
CA LYS A 180 -3.66 -3.92 -15.73
C LYS A 180 -2.73 -5.09 -15.44
N LYS A 181 -1.95 -5.48 -16.46
CA LYS A 181 -0.76 -6.32 -16.35
C LYS A 181 0.45 -5.46 -16.74
N ASP A 182 1.44 -5.36 -15.87
CA ASP A 182 2.63 -4.55 -16.11
C ASP A 182 3.87 -5.18 -15.48
N LYS A 183 4.94 -5.40 -16.25
CA LYS A 183 6.25 -5.91 -15.78
C LYS A 183 6.15 -7.16 -14.88
N GLY A 184 5.17 -8.05 -15.14
CA GLY A 184 4.94 -9.26 -14.34
C GLY A 184 4.09 -9.04 -13.09
N PHE A 185 3.58 -7.83 -12.87
CA PHE A 185 2.61 -7.47 -11.84
C PHE A 185 1.20 -7.37 -12.41
N TYR A 186 0.22 -7.77 -11.62
CA TYR A 186 -1.20 -7.68 -11.93
C TYR A 186 -1.84 -6.74 -10.93
N ILE A 187 -2.58 -5.76 -11.42
CA ILE A 187 -3.29 -4.77 -10.63
C ILE A 187 -4.79 -5.11 -10.70
N TYR A 188 -5.37 -5.36 -9.54
CA TYR A 188 -6.77 -5.73 -9.40
C TYR A 188 -7.55 -4.66 -8.65
N LYS A 189 -8.85 -4.58 -8.95
CA LYS A 189 -9.82 -3.76 -8.22
C LYS A 189 -11.01 -4.61 -7.83
N ALA A 190 -11.46 -4.46 -6.60
CA ALA A 190 -12.73 -4.95 -6.11
C ALA A 190 -13.54 -3.81 -5.48
N VAL A 191 -14.86 -3.96 -5.44
CA VAL A 191 -15.79 -2.98 -4.85
C VAL A 191 -16.65 -3.70 -3.82
N ARG A 192 -16.74 -3.15 -2.61
CA ARG A 192 -17.67 -3.64 -1.60
C ARG A 192 -19.09 -3.16 -1.95
N LEU A 193 -20.00 -4.07 -2.25
CA LEU A 193 -21.37 -3.75 -2.71
C LEU A 193 -22.42 -3.75 -1.59
N ASP A 194 -22.08 -4.31 -0.42
CA ASP A 194 -22.95 -4.51 0.75
C ASP A 194 -22.31 -4.03 2.05
#